data_679bfcc755a606f3c4c67aa91264627a
#
_entry.id   679bfcc755a606f3c4c67aa91264627a
#
_cell.length_a   1.000
_cell.length_b   1.000
_cell.length_c   1.000
_cell.angle_alpha   90.00
_cell.angle_beta   90.00
_cell.angle_gamma   90.00
#
_symmetry.space_group_name_H-M   'P 1'
#
loop_
_entity.id
_entity.type
_entity.pdbx_description
1 polymer ?
#
loop_
_entity_poly.entity_id
_entity_poly.type
_entity_poly.pdbx_seq_one_letter_code
_entity_poly.pdbx_strand_id
1 'polypeptide(L)'
;MKLRNVLLLLFAFAMVVATAQPASNPYKGTFVCKMARITLCLDAYGENIEVPGLSFLGKTNGYLSGTGVYGIWMITSCEKQGDALRIRLSNDTGSDSQTVIFKQVNDSIFSYRAVGGNVIKKVQHRKLVKIEDTLEFQLKK
;
A
#
# COMPACT_ATOMS: atom_id res chain seq x y z
N MET A 1 -20.13 47.51 -37.80
CA MET A 1 -20.67 46.18 -38.07
C MET A 1 -19.68 45.04 -37.82
N LYS A 2 -18.41 45.27 -37.95
CA LYS A 2 -17.39 44.23 -37.77
C LYS A 2 -17.01 43.95 -36.31
N LEU A 3 -17.31 44.87 -35.41
CA LEU A 3 -17.06 44.73 -33.96
C LEU A 3 -18.00 43.74 -33.27
N ARG A 4 -19.18 43.53 -33.81
CA ARG A 4 -20.16 42.61 -33.24
C ARG A 4 -19.77 41.12 -33.44
N ASN A 5 -19.05 40.84 -34.50
CA ASN A 5 -18.57 39.46 -34.78
C ASN A 5 -17.29 39.12 -34.05
N VAL A 6 -16.51 40.12 -33.66
CA VAL A 6 -15.30 39.93 -32.86
C VAL A 6 -15.64 39.65 -31.40
N LEU A 7 -16.73 40.20 -30.88
CA LEU A 7 -17.20 39.97 -29.51
C LEU A 7 -17.73 38.54 -29.31
N LEU A 8 -18.29 37.95 -30.36
CA LEU A 8 -18.79 36.59 -30.34
C LEU A 8 -17.68 35.53 -30.39
N LEU A 9 -16.53 35.85 -30.94
CA LEU A 9 -15.36 34.96 -30.96
C LEU A 9 -14.58 34.95 -29.64
N LEU A 10 -14.68 35.98 -28.84
CA LEU A 10 -14.04 36.08 -27.52
C LEU A 10 -14.79 35.29 -26.44
N PHE A 11 -16.05 34.95 -26.64
CA PHE A 11 -16.85 34.18 -25.70
C PHE A 11 -16.73 32.65 -25.88
N ALA A 12 -16.10 32.19 -26.96
CA ALA A 12 -15.92 30.77 -27.25
C ALA A 12 -14.68 30.16 -26.58
N PHE A 13 -13.87 30.97 -25.90
CA PHE A 13 -12.75 30.48 -25.09
C PHE A 13 -13.09 30.47 -23.60
N ALA A 14 -14.26 29.93 -23.25
CA ALA A 14 -14.44 29.45 -21.89
C ALA A 14 -13.52 28.25 -21.72
N MET A 15 -12.33 28.51 -21.21
CA MET A 15 -11.44 27.43 -20.73
C MET A 15 -12.26 26.60 -19.75
N VAL A 16 -12.63 25.40 -20.17
CA VAL A 16 -12.97 24.35 -19.25
C VAL A 16 -11.67 24.04 -18.54
N VAL A 17 -11.43 24.71 -17.43
CA VAL A 17 -10.41 24.28 -16.48
C VAL A 17 -10.98 22.99 -15.92
N ALA A 18 -10.64 21.89 -16.57
CA ALA A 18 -10.86 20.59 -15.98
C ALA A 18 -10.00 20.57 -14.71
N THR A 19 -10.64 20.81 -13.57
CA THR A 19 -10.02 20.55 -12.28
C THR A 19 -9.81 19.05 -12.24
N ALA A 20 -8.59 18.60 -12.53
CA ALA A 20 -8.20 17.24 -12.29
C ALA A 20 -8.37 17.01 -10.80
N GLN A 21 -9.34 16.18 -10.41
CA GLN A 21 -9.44 15.71 -9.05
C GLN A 21 -8.16 14.94 -8.75
N PRO A 22 -7.51 15.20 -7.59
CA PRO A 22 -6.37 14.40 -7.20
C PRO A 22 -6.79 12.93 -7.20
N ALA A 23 -6.05 12.08 -7.93
CA ALA A 23 -6.30 10.66 -7.97
C ALA A 23 -6.34 10.14 -6.52
N SER A 24 -7.43 9.48 -6.13
CA SER A 24 -7.54 8.88 -4.81
C SER A 24 -6.41 7.85 -4.64
N ASN A 25 -5.68 7.96 -3.53
CA ASN A 25 -4.63 7.00 -3.19
C ASN A 25 -5.26 5.70 -2.68
N PRO A 26 -5.27 4.60 -3.46
CA PRO A 26 -5.84 3.34 -2.99
C PRO A 26 -4.95 2.63 -1.98
N TYR A 27 -3.67 3.01 -1.88
CA TYR A 27 -2.67 2.34 -1.04
C TYR A 27 -2.47 3.05 0.30
N LYS A 28 -3.58 3.40 0.92
CA LYS A 28 -3.61 4.00 2.27
C LYS A 28 -4.75 3.40 3.08
N GLY A 29 -4.44 2.84 4.24
CA GLY A 29 -5.41 2.27 5.15
C GLY A 29 -4.92 1.01 5.83
N THR A 30 -5.86 0.29 6.40
CA THR A 30 -5.63 -1.01 7.04
C THR A 30 -6.20 -2.11 6.16
N PHE A 31 -5.35 -3.03 5.77
CA PHE A 31 -5.69 -4.15 4.91
C PHE A 31 -5.59 -5.45 5.71
N VAL A 32 -6.59 -6.31 5.60
CA VAL A 32 -6.69 -7.52 6.41
C VAL A 32 -6.81 -8.76 5.53
N CYS A 33 -5.96 -9.74 5.76
CA CYS A 33 -6.11 -11.09 5.26
C CYS A 33 -6.66 -11.99 6.39
N LYS A 34 -7.96 -12.22 6.38
CA LYS A 34 -8.64 -12.96 7.46
C LYS A 34 -8.17 -14.41 7.54
N MET A 35 -7.97 -15.05 6.40
CA MET A 35 -7.57 -16.45 6.34
C MET A 35 -6.18 -16.68 6.93
N ALA A 36 -5.24 -15.80 6.62
CA ALA A 36 -3.88 -15.89 7.15
C ALA A 36 -3.72 -15.17 8.50
N ARG A 37 -4.73 -14.43 8.96
CA ARG A 37 -4.69 -13.62 10.19
C ARG A 37 -3.57 -12.60 10.20
N ILE A 38 -3.42 -11.91 9.07
CA ILE A 38 -2.39 -10.92 8.82
C ILE A 38 -3.05 -9.55 8.58
N THR A 39 -2.44 -8.51 9.11
CA THR A 39 -2.85 -7.12 8.89
C THR A 39 -1.69 -6.33 8.33
N LEU A 40 -1.94 -5.56 7.28
CA LEU A 40 -1.03 -4.60 6.71
C LEU A 40 -1.57 -3.20 6.93
N CYS A 41 -0.88 -2.40 7.75
CA CYS A 41 -1.15 -0.97 7.88
C CYS A 41 -0.23 -0.24 6.91
N LEU A 42 -0.80 0.56 6.01
CA LEU A 42 -0.07 1.12 4.89
C LEU A 42 -0.47 2.58 4.66
N ASP A 43 0.53 3.43 4.48
CA ASP A 43 0.43 4.75 3.86
C ASP A 43 1.57 4.88 2.85
N ALA A 44 1.31 4.47 1.61
CA ALA A 44 2.34 4.32 0.59
C ALA A 44 2.99 5.64 0.18
N TYR A 45 2.27 6.75 0.30
CA TYR A 45 2.71 8.07 -0.16
C TYR A 45 3.05 9.02 1.00
N GLY A 46 2.93 8.54 2.23
CA GLY A 46 3.26 9.27 3.43
C GLY A 46 4.06 8.43 4.41
N GLU A 47 4.85 9.05 5.25
CA GLU A 47 5.53 8.42 6.36
C GLU A 47 4.84 8.85 7.65
N ASN A 48 3.60 8.39 7.85
CA ASN A 48 2.73 8.82 8.94
C ASN A 48 2.37 7.72 9.92
N ILE A 49 2.90 6.51 9.74
CA ILE A 49 2.56 5.34 10.54
C ILE A 49 3.72 5.00 11.49
N GLU A 50 3.40 4.99 12.77
CA GLU A 50 4.32 4.50 13.80
C GLU A 50 4.13 2.99 13.98
N VAL A 51 5.24 2.26 14.01
CA VAL A 51 5.23 0.81 14.20
C VAL A 51 5.06 0.50 15.69
N PRO A 52 4.01 -0.27 16.09
CA PRO A 52 3.79 -0.63 17.48
C PRO A 52 5.01 -1.29 18.13
N GLY A 53 5.43 -0.78 19.28
CA GLY A 53 6.61 -1.27 20.00
C GLY A 53 7.96 -0.83 19.44
N LEU A 54 7.97 -0.09 18.32
CA LEU A 54 9.17 0.40 17.66
C LEU A 54 9.09 1.92 17.42
N SER A 55 8.53 2.64 18.35
CA SER A 55 8.32 4.10 18.25
C SER A 55 9.63 4.90 18.05
N PHE A 56 10.74 4.34 18.48
CA PHE A 56 12.08 4.95 18.29
C PHE A 56 12.51 5.03 16.83
N LEU A 57 11.89 4.26 15.94
CA LEU A 57 12.14 4.33 14.49
C LEU A 57 11.45 5.53 13.82
N GLY A 58 10.57 6.23 14.57
CA GLY A 58 9.76 7.30 14.02
C GLY A 58 8.62 6.79 13.15
N LYS A 59 8.16 7.65 12.26
CA LYS A 59 7.05 7.35 11.36
C LYS A 59 7.56 6.71 10.06
N THR A 60 6.82 5.72 9.59
CA THR A 60 7.14 4.91 8.41
C THR A 60 5.97 4.88 7.42
N ASN A 61 6.14 4.18 6.31
CA ASN A 61 5.05 3.88 5.39
C ASN A 61 4.07 2.82 5.93
N GLY A 62 4.44 2.10 6.98
CA GLY A 62 3.58 1.12 7.60
C GLY A 62 4.28 -0.14 8.08
N TYR A 63 3.48 -1.14 8.38
CA TYR A 63 3.96 -2.41 8.90
C TYR A 63 2.96 -3.55 8.63
N LEU A 64 3.48 -4.77 8.66
CA LEU A 64 2.71 -6.00 8.56
C LEU A 64 2.85 -6.76 9.88
N SER A 65 1.74 -7.21 10.42
CA SER A 65 1.67 -7.93 11.69
C SER A 65 0.43 -8.82 11.75
N GLY A 66 0.25 -9.50 12.85
CA GLY A 66 -0.94 -10.29 13.14
C GLY A 66 -0.61 -11.61 13.83
N THR A 67 -1.64 -12.31 14.29
CA THR A 67 -1.48 -13.61 14.94
C THR A 67 -1.01 -14.70 13.98
N GLY A 68 -1.13 -14.49 12.67
CA GLY A 68 -0.61 -15.36 11.62
C GLY A 68 0.81 -15.04 11.19
N VAL A 69 1.50 -14.10 11.86
CA VAL A 69 2.87 -13.71 11.52
C VAL A 69 3.75 -13.77 12.76
N TYR A 70 4.94 -14.32 12.62
CA TYR A 70 5.95 -14.25 13.64
C TYR A 70 6.69 -12.92 13.56
N GLY A 71 6.56 -12.10 14.60
CA GLY A 71 7.16 -10.78 14.70
C GLY A 71 6.38 -9.68 13.98
N ILE A 72 6.97 -8.50 13.97
CA ILE A 72 6.46 -7.33 13.25
C ILE A 72 7.40 -7.03 12.09
N TRP A 73 6.83 -6.76 10.92
CA TRP A 73 7.57 -6.43 9.72
C TRP A 73 7.28 -5.00 9.32
N MET A 74 8.27 -4.14 9.42
CA MET A 74 8.13 -2.73 9.05
C MET A 74 8.39 -2.52 7.56
N ILE A 75 7.71 -1.56 6.97
CA ILE A 75 7.94 -1.16 5.60
C ILE A 75 9.16 -0.25 5.55
N THR A 76 10.16 -0.64 4.77
CA THR A 76 11.40 0.13 4.57
C THR A 76 11.40 0.90 3.26
N SER A 77 10.60 0.48 2.29
CA SER A 77 10.36 1.24 1.05
C SER A 77 9.05 0.87 0.39
N CYS A 78 8.46 1.85 -0.27
CA CYS A 78 7.29 1.70 -1.14
C CYS A 78 7.58 2.39 -2.46
N GLU A 79 7.48 1.65 -3.55
CA GLU A 79 7.70 2.17 -4.90
C GLU A 79 6.53 1.80 -5.81
N LYS A 80 6.07 2.77 -6.58
CA LYS A 80 5.05 2.53 -7.58
C LYS A 80 5.66 1.75 -8.74
N GLN A 81 5.05 0.62 -9.10
CA GLN A 81 5.46 -0.23 -10.21
C GLN A 81 4.25 -0.48 -11.12
N GLY A 82 4.10 0.35 -12.15
CA GLY A 82 2.90 0.33 -12.98
C GLY A 82 1.66 0.70 -12.16
N ASP A 83 0.67 -0.16 -12.15
CA ASP A 83 -0.55 -0.06 -11.34
C ASP A 83 -0.46 -0.76 -9.97
N ALA A 84 0.69 -1.36 -9.69
CA ALA A 84 0.97 -2.05 -8.43
C ALA A 84 1.93 -1.25 -7.55
N LEU A 85 2.11 -1.71 -6.34
CA LEU A 85 3.06 -1.18 -5.37
C LEU A 85 4.09 -2.24 -5.03
N ARG A 86 5.37 -1.88 -5.16
CA ARG A 86 6.47 -2.72 -4.69
C ARG A 86 6.83 -2.30 -3.28
N ILE A 87 6.61 -3.19 -2.32
CA ILE A 87 6.85 -2.95 -0.90
C ILE A 87 8.04 -3.80 -0.45
N ARG A 88 8.97 -3.18 0.24
CA ARG A 88 10.03 -3.87 0.95
C ARG A 88 9.74 -3.84 2.45
N LEU A 89 9.76 -5.01 3.06
CA LEU A 89 9.55 -5.23 4.48
C LEU A 89 10.83 -5.73 5.13
N SER A 90 11.06 -5.35 6.37
CA SER A 90 12.14 -5.86 7.21
C SER A 90 11.57 -6.29 8.56
N ASN A 91 12.11 -7.35 9.14
CA ASN A 91 11.77 -7.73 10.50
C ASN A 91 12.33 -6.72 11.52
N ASP A 92 11.91 -6.84 12.77
CA ASP A 92 12.29 -5.93 13.85
C ASP A 92 13.79 -5.97 14.18
N THR A 93 14.47 -7.08 13.93
CA THR A 93 15.92 -7.20 14.13
C THR A 93 16.73 -6.72 12.92
N GLY A 94 16.09 -6.48 11.77
CA GLY A 94 16.76 -6.08 10.54
C GLY A 94 17.53 -7.20 9.82
N SER A 95 17.46 -8.44 10.34
CA SER A 95 18.19 -9.59 9.78
C SER A 95 17.59 -10.13 8.48
N ASP A 96 16.27 -10.00 8.32
CA ASP A 96 15.54 -10.50 7.17
C ASP A 96 14.75 -9.39 6.47
N SER A 97 14.65 -9.48 5.18
CA SER A 97 13.82 -8.60 4.36
C SER A 97 12.99 -9.39 3.35
N GLN A 98 11.80 -8.89 3.07
CA GLN A 98 10.88 -9.45 2.09
C GLN A 98 10.40 -8.37 1.15
N THR A 99 10.47 -8.63 -0.14
CA THR A 99 9.83 -7.80 -1.15
C THR A 99 8.51 -8.42 -1.58
N VAL A 100 7.47 -7.60 -1.66
CA VAL A 100 6.14 -8.02 -2.10
C VAL A 100 5.61 -7.06 -3.15
N ILE A 101 4.80 -7.58 -4.05
CA ILE A 101 3.99 -6.80 -4.98
C ILE A 101 2.57 -6.78 -4.44
N PHE A 102 2.09 -5.58 -4.16
CA PHE A 102 0.76 -5.32 -3.62
C PHE A 102 -0.05 -4.56 -4.66
N LYS A 103 -1.15 -5.14 -5.11
CA LYS A 103 -1.92 -4.62 -6.23
C LYS A 103 -3.40 -4.56 -5.92
N GLN A 104 -4.02 -3.44 -6.23
CA GLN A 104 -5.47 -3.30 -6.16
C GLN A 104 -6.14 -4.15 -7.25
N VAL A 105 -7.06 -5.02 -6.84
CA VAL A 105 -7.88 -5.84 -7.74
C VAL A 105 -9.22 -5.14 -8.02
N ASN A 106 -9.83 -4.60 -6.97
CA ASN A 106 -11.04 -3.78 -7.03
C ASN A 106 -11.07 -2.81 -5.84
N ASP A 107 -12.16 -2.11 -5.61
CA ASP A 107 -12.24 -1.07 -4.57
C ASP A 107 -11.92 -1.56 -3.16
N SER A 108 -12.07 -2.83 -2.86
CA SER A 108 -11.88 -3.39 -1.52
C SER A 108 -10.88 -4.53 -1.45
N ILE A 109 -10.52 -5.16 -2.57
CA ILE A 109 -9.66 -6.35 -2.63
C ILE A 109 -8.30 -6.00 -3.23
N PHE A 110 -7.25 -6.50 -2.58
CA PHE A 110 -5.86 -6.31 -2.96
C PHE A 110 -5.13 -7.65 -2.97
N SER A 111 -4.31 -7.86 -3.96
CA SER A 111 -3.45 -9.04 -4.04
C SER A 111 -2.08 -8.75 -3.46
N TYR A 112 -1.54 -9.75 -2.78
CA TYR A 112 -0.20 -9.76 -2.21
C TYR A 112 0.58 -10.93 -2.82
N ARG A 113 1.78 -10.66 -3.29
CA ARG A 113 2.66 -11.69 -3.84
C ARG A 113 4.09 -11.47 -3.36
N ALA A 114 4.67 -12.47 -2.71
CA ALA A 114 6.07 -12.47 -2.34
C ALA A 114 6.96 -12.58 -3.59
N VAL A 115 8.04 -11.81 -3.64
CA VAL A 115 8.98 -11.74 -4.77
C VAL A 115 10.39 -12.00 -4.26
N GLY A 116 11.14 -12.82 -4.99
CA GLY A 116 12.53 -13.15 -4.65
C GLY A 116 12.70 -14.15 -3.50
N GLY A 117 11.67 -14.91 -3.20
CA GLY A 117 11.58 -15.85 -2.08
C GLY A 117 10.53 -15.41 -1.06
N ASN A 118 10.33 -16.20 -0.04
CA ASN A 118 9.39 -15.90 1.02
C ASN A 118 10.07 -16.18 2.37
N VAL A 119 10.35 -15.14 3.13
CA VAL A 119 11.07 -15.23 4.42
C VAL A 119 10.18 -14.95 5.62
N ILE A 120 8.97 -14.43 5.40
CA ILE A 120 8.01 -14.17 6.48
C ILE A 120 7.46 -15.50 6.97
N LYS A 121 7.47 -15.69 8.27
CA LYS A 121 7.09 -16.96 8.90
C LYS A 121 5.92 -16.81 9.86
N LYS A 122 5.21 -17.89 10.05
CA LYS A 122 4.17 -18.07 11.07
C LYS A 122 4.54 -19.26 11.96
N VAL A 123 3.99 -19.29 13.16
CA VAL A 123 4.12 -20.44 14.04
C VAL A 123 2.99 -21.43 13.73
N GLN A 124 3.34 -22.64 13.37
CA GLN A 124 2.40 -23.73 13.12
C GLN A 124 2.95 -25.03 13.73
N HIS A 125 2.18 -25.64 14.61
CA HIS A 125 2.59 -26.86 15.31
C HIS A 125 3.97 -26.73 15.99
N ARG A 126 4.20 -25.60 16.69
CA ARG A 126 5.45 -25.26 17.38
C ARG A 126 6.68 -25.11 16.47
N LYS A 127 6.46 -24.95 15.17
CA LYS A 127 7.52 -24.72 14.17
C LYS A 127 7.28 -23.42 13.44
N LEU A 128 8.37 -22.79 13.00
CA LEU A 128 8.31 -21.66 12.09
C LEU A 128 8.20 -22.17 10.66
N VAL A 129 7.11 -21.85 10.00
CA VAL A 129 6.87 -22.17 8.60
C VAL A 129 6.63 -20.90 7.82
N LYS A 130 6.98 -20.89 6.54
CA LYS A 130 6.71 -19.73 5.67
C LYS A 130 5.22 -19.51 5.52
N ILE A 131 4.80 -18.24 5.46
CA ILE A 131 3.44 -17.90 5.06
C ILE A 131 3.25 -18.21 3.57
N GLU A 132 2.02 -18.16 3.10
CA GLU A 132 1.70 -18.39 1.71
C GLU A 132 2.36 -17.31 0.82
N ASP A 133 2.84 -17.69 -0.37
CA ASP A 133 3.49 -16.76 -1.31
C ASP A 133 2.53 -15.71 -1.86
N THR A 134 1.26 -16.08 -1.96
CA THR A 134 0.18 -15.22 -2.45
C THR A 134 -0.94 -15.14 -1.43
N LEU A 135 -1.39 -13.93 -1.16
CA LEU A 135 -2.49 -13.67 -0.23
C LEU A 135 -3.44 -12.65 -0.84
N GLU A 136 -4.67 -12.68 -0.35
CA GLU A 136 -5.68 -11.68 -0.67
C GLU A 136 -5.99 -10.86 0.58
N PHE A 137 -5.90 -9.54 0.44
CA PHE A 137 -6.21 -8.60 1.51
C PHE A 137 -7.50 -7.84 1.18
N GLN A 138 -8.25 -7.51 2.20
CA GLN A 138 -9.42 -6.67 2.12
C GLN A 138 -9.18 -5.36 2.85
N LEU A 139 -9.50 -4.24 2.21
CA LEU A 139 -9.46 -2.93 2.84
C LEU A 139 -10.51 -2.87 3.94
N LYS A 140 -10.09 -2.57 5.16
CA LYS A 140 -10.96 -2.38 6.30
C LYS A 140 -11.60 -0.99 6.23
N LYS A 141 -12.92 -0.97 6.25
CA LYS A 141 -13.71 0.26 6.32
C LYS A 141 -13.97 0.67 7.76
#